data_ea3442b95511663b4f8a8dd1e36bb9d5
#
_entry.id   ea3442b95511663b4f8a8dd1e36bb9d5
#
_cell.length_a   1.000
_cell.length_b   1.000
_cell.length_c   1.000
_cell.angle_alpha   90.00
_cell.angle_beta   90.00
_cell.angle_gamma   90.00
#
_symmetry.space_group_name_H-M   'P 1'
#
loop_
_entity.id
_entity.type
_entity.pdbx_description
1 polymer ?
#
loop_
_entity_poly.entity_id
_entity_poly.type
_entity_poly.pdbx_seq_one_letter_code
_entity_poly.pdbx_strand_id
1 'polypeptide(L)'
;MVKTRSSDTLGLIAVDKMGGKVLFLDPVSYVTLLVLDDFERVPHELLVVPRLSMACIPIFGDGIHGRNPNPGHLLSFVDLEQRHHVFDIDLAPYRAPHGLQEGPDGLLYVTCENSGVVALVDLDKRELASAIETGSTNSHRLTIAPGGRRLYTENEEDASISVIDVPERRLVRQIAMPHPLAGLAISPDGQLLVAVDDQEPTLFVIETATLEIVKRLPLDRVPEPAQIARYSPDGLLLLVTSMRSHTATLIDASFRHQTTLAVGRQPMDGTFREDKLFVACQGDGTIHIIDLRARQVSQRFAAGIGCETLAFF
;
A
#
# COMPACT_ATOMS: atom_id res chain seq x y z
N MET A 1 -7.63 18.92 -33.01
CA MET A 1 -8.08 17.90 -32.06
C MET A 1 -6.99 16.85 -31.96
N VAL A 2 -6.12 16.96 -30.98
CA VAL A 2 -5.11 15.95 -30.71
C VAL A 2 -5.83 14.92 -29.83
N LYS A 3 -6.08 13.72 -30.35
CA LYS A 3 -6.48 12.57 -29.54
C LYS A 3 -5.29 12.25 -28.61
N THR A 4 -5.42 12.60 -27.33
CA THR A 4 -4.58 12.01 -26.30
C THR A 4 -4.78 10.51 -26.36
N ARG A 5 -3.75 9.76 -26.77
CA ARG A 5 -3.71 8.30 -26.59
C ARG A 5 -3.90 8.04 -25.11
N SER A 6 -4.91 7.26 -24.75
CA SER A 6 -4.95 6.60 -23.44
C SER A 6 -3.64 5.86 -23.30
N SER A 7 -2.96 6.02 -22.18
CA SER A 7 -1.77 5.23 -21.85
C SER A 7 -2.16 3.76 -21.99
N ASP A 8 -1.53 3.07 -22.95
CA ASP A 8 -1.79 1.66 -23.18
C ASP A 8 -1.38 0.90 -21.90
N THR A 9 -2.34 0.57 -21.06
CA THR A 9 -2.10 -0.29 -19.89
C THR A 9 -1.77 -1.67 -20.40
N LEU A 10 -0.54 -2.13 -20.12
CA LEU A 10 -0.03 -3.41 -20.62
C LEU A 10 -0.56 -4.59 -19.83
N GLY A 11 -0.98 -4.38 -18.57
CA GLY A 11 -1.45 -5.47 -17.72
C GLY A 11 -1.98 -5.04 -16.37
N LEU A 12 -2.43 -6.03 -15.63
CA LEU A 12 -2.74 -5.97 -14.21
C LEU A 12 -1.86 -7.00 -13.51
N ILE A 13 -1.12 -6.59 -12.48
CA ILE A 13 -0.32 -7.47 -11.63
C ILE A 13 -0.94 -7.50 -10.23
N ALA A 14 -0.96 -8.67 -9.61
CA ALA A 14 -1.52 -8.87 -8.27
C ALA A 14 -0.66 -9.84 -7.46
N VAL A 15 -0.55 -9.58 -6.16
CA VAL A 15 0.12 -10.48 -5.21
C VAL A 15 -0.92 -11.35 -4.52
N ASP A 16 -0.86 -12.64 -4.76
CA ASP A 16 -1.60 -13.67 -4.04
C ASP A 16 -0.77 -14.12 -2.83
N LYS A 17 -0.82 -13.34 -1.76
CA LYS A 17 -0.01 -13.57 -0.55
C LYS A 17 -0.22 -14.96 0.02
N MET A 18 -1.47 -15.39 0.18
CA MET A 18 -1.79 -16.69 0.77
C MET A 18 -1.40 -17.86 -0.15
N GLY A 19 -1.32 -17.62 -1.46
CA GLY A 19 -0.83 -18.58 -2.43
C GLY A 19 0.68 -18.54 -2.63
N GLY A 20 1.38 -17.55 -2.07
CA GLY A 20 2.81 -17.35 -2.29
C GLY A 20 3.15 -17.02 -3.74
N LYS A 21 2.33 -16.25 -4.45
CA LYS A 21 2.38 -16.09 -5.91
C LYS A 21 2.21 -14.65 -6.33
N VAL A 22 2.69 -14.38 -7.55
CA VAL A 22 2.41 -13.15 -8.28
C VAL A 22 1.67 -13.50 -9.56
N LEU A 23 0.55 -12.83 -9.79
CA LEU A 23 -0.34 -13.09 -10.92
C LEU A 23 -0.23 -11.95 -11.92
N PHE A 24 -0.07 -12.27 -13.19
CA PHE A 24 -0.26 -11.36 -14.30
C PHE A 24 -1.62 -11.62 -14.93
N LEU A 25 -2.45 -10.59 -15.01
CA LEU A 25 -3.81 -10.69 -15.53
C LEU A 25 -3.98 -9.76 -16.76
N ASP A 26 -4.84 -10.16 -17.66
CA ASP A 26 -5.27 -9.31 -18.75
C ASP A 26 -6.03 -8.07 -18.22
N PRO A 27 -5.68 -6.86 -18.63
CA PRO A 27 -6.24 -5.65 -18.02
C PRO A 27 -7.70 -5.34 -18.43
N VAL A 28 -8.28 -6.14 -19.32
CA VAL A 28 -9.65 -5.97 -19.83
C VAL A 28 -10.55 -7.14 -19.46
N SER A 29 -10.11 -8.36 -19.74
CA SER A 29 -10.86 -9.58 -19.43
C SER A 29 -10.63 -10.10 -18.00
N TYR A 30 -9.53 -9.64 -17.35
CA TYR A 30 -9.09 -10.05 -16.02
C TYR A 30 -8.75 -11.54 -15.89
N VAL A 31 -8.52 -12.21 -17.01
CA VAL A 31 -8.07 -13.61 -17.03
C VAL A 31 -6.60 -13.65 -16.62
N THR A 32 -6.22 -14.60 -15.77
CA THR A 32 -4.83 -14.84 -15.42
C THR A 32 -4.07 -15.33 -16.65
N LEU A 33 -3.03 -14.60 -17.03
CA LEU A 33 -2.16 -14.88 -18.18
C LEU A 33 -0.95 -15.70 -17.77
N LEU A 34 -0.39 -15.40 -16.57
CA LEU A 34 0.80 -16.05 -16.07
C LEU A 34 0.82 -15.99 -14.53
N VAL A 35 1.44 -16.98 -13.91
CA VAL A 35 1.67 -17.08 -12.47
C VAL A 35 3.16 -17.28 -12.24
N LEU A 36 3.75 -16.46 -11.35
CA LEU A 36 5.08 -16.68 -10.79
C LEU A 36 4.92 -17.23 -9.37
N ASP A 37 5.65 -18.30 -9.05
CA ASP A 37 5.61 -18.98 -7.75
C ASP A 37 7.01 -19.41 -7.26
N ASP A 38 8.06 -18.80 -7.81
CA ASP A 38 9.46 -19.07 -7.52
C ASP A 38 10.08 -18.10 -6.50
N PHE A 39 9.28 -17.60 -5.56
CA PHE A 39 9.75 -16.72 -4.49
C PHE A 39 10.30 -17.53 -3.31
N GLU A 40 11.39 -17.04 -2.70
CA GLU A 40 12.01 -17.70 -1.55
C GLU A 40 11.03 -17.86 -0.37
N ARG A 41 10.19 -16.85 -0.15
CA ARG A 41 9.17 -16.80 0.90
C ARG A 41 7.93 -16.07 0.40
N VAL A 42 7.01 -15.78 1.30
CA VAL A 42 5.73 -15.14 0.96
C VAL A 42 5.93 -13.71 0.44
N PRO A 43 5.56 -13.45 -0.83
CA PRO A 43 5.46 -12.09 -1.37
C PRO A 43 4.33 -11.34 -0.69
N HIS A 44 4.49 -10.03 -0.48
CA HIS A 44 3.51 -9.27 0.30
C HIS A 44 2.94 -8.08 -0.46
N GLU A 45 3.63 -6.95 -0.42
CA GLU A 45 3.21 -5.72 -1.09
C GLU A 45 3.69 -5.67 -2.56
N LEU A 46 3.38 -4.59 -3.26
CA LEU A 46 3.72 -4.41 -4.66
C LEU A 46 3.95 -2.94 -4.98
N LEU A 47 5.02 -2.63 -5.64
CA LEU A 47 5.26 -1.32 -6.26
C LEU A 47 5.65 -1.49 -7.72
N VAL A 48 4.89 -0.91 -8.64
CA VAL A 48 5.31 -0.75 -10.04
C VAL A 48 6.33 0.38 -10.12
N VAL A 49 7.47 0.12 -10.76
CA VAL A 49 8.56 1.08 -11.04
C VAL A 49 8.60 1.33 -12.55
N PRO A 50 7.83 2.29 -13.08
CA PRO A 50 7.61 2.43 -14.54
C PRO A 50 8.92 2.71 -15.31
N ARG A 51 9.85 3.48 -14.75
CA ARG A 51 11.14 3.79 -15.39
C ARG A 51 12.01 2.57 -15.66
N LEU A 52 11.79 1.48 -14.94
CA LEU A 52 12.51 0.21 -15.12
C LEU A 52 11.67 -0.83 -15.87
N SER A 53 10.38 -0.58 -16.16
CA SER A 53 9.41 -1.57 -16.62
C SER A 53 9.34 -2.79 -15.69
N MET A 54 9.49 -2.59 -14.39
CA MET A 54 9.52 -3.65 -13.37
C MET A 54 8.51 -3.41 -12.25
N ALA A 55 8.15 -4.48 -11.56
CA ALA A 55 7.52 -4.41 -10.25
C ALA A 55 8.49 -4.89 -9.18
N CYS A 56 8.52 -4.18 -8.06
CA CYS A 56 9.23 -4.54 -6.84
C CYS A 56 8.26 -5.18 -5.86
N ILE A 57 8.62 -6.33 -5.32
CA ILE A 57 7.81 -7.15 -4.43
C ILE A 57 8.64 -7.48 -3.19
N PRO A 58 8.29 -6.95 -2.01
CA PRO A 58 8.99 -7.29 -0.79
C PRO A 58 8.66 -8.72 -0.36
N ILE A 59 9.70 -9.45 0.03
CA ILE A 59 9.59 -10.79 0.57
C ILE A 59 9.56 -10.67 2.10
N PHE A 60 8.35 -10.57 2.62
CA PHE A 60 8.09 -10.25 4.03
C PHE A 60 8.51 -11.36 4.99
N GLY A 61 8.22 -12.61 4.64
CA GLY A 61 8.46 -13.79 5.48
C GLY A 61 7.20 -14.63 5.67
N ASP A 62 7.20 -15.52 6.67
CA ASP A 62 6.19 -16.58 6.82
C ASP A 62 5.00 -16.17 7.72
N GLY A 63 4.95 -14.91 8.14
CA GLY A 63 3.99 -14.48 9.16
C GLY A 63 3.02 -13.40 8.70
N ILE A 64 2.38 -12.86 9.71
CA ILE A 64 1.66 -11.60 9.65
C ILE A 64 2.45 -10.56 10.45
N HIS A 65 2.13 -9.27 10.27
CA HIS A 65 2.71 -8.21 11.03
C HIS A 65 2.66 -8.50 12.55
N GLY A 66 3.68 -8.11 13.30
CA GLY A 66 3.82 -8.43 14.72
C GLY A 66 4.05 -9.91 15.07
N ARG A 67 3.86 -10.84 14.10
CA ARG A 67 4.02 -12.29 14.29
C ARG A 67 4.68 -12.95 13.08
N ASN A 68 5.90 -12.53 12.78
CA ASN A 68 6.69 -13.06 11.66
C ASN A 68 7.88 -13.87 12.18
N PRO A 69 7.74 -15.18 12.40
CA PRO A 69 8.78 -16.03 13.00
C PRO A 69 10.02 -16.18 12.11
N ASN A 70 9.85 -16.08 10.80
CA ASN A 70 10.93 -16.16 9.81
C ASN A 70 10.85 -14.96 8.88
N PRO A 71 11.26 -13.75 9.35
CA PRO A 71 11.19 -12.55 8.53
C PRO A 71 12.15 -12.63 7.34
N GLY A 72 11.63 -12.28 6.15
CA GLY A 72 12.42 -12.15 4.94
C GLY A 72 13.33 -10.91 4.96
N HIS A 73 14.13 -10.77 3.91
CA HIS A 73 15.02 -9.62 3.76
C HIS A 73 15.29 -9.25 2.28
N LEU A 74 14.51 -9.81 1.36
CA LEU A 74 14.68 -9.58 -0.07
C LEU A 74 13.62 -8.64 -0.64
N LEU A 75 14.02 -7.90 -1.65
CA LEU A 75 13.12 -7.25 -2.60
C LEU A 75 13.27 -7.98 -3.94
N SER A 76 12.22 -8.66 -4.37
CA SER A 76 12.20 -9.36 -5.66
C SER A 76 11.69 -8.45 -6.77
N PHE A 77 12.40 -8.44 -7.90
CA PHE A 77 12.07 -7.64 -9.06
C PHE A 77 11.60 -8.53 -10.22
N VAL A 78 10.42 -8.22 -10.75
CA VAL A 78 9.84 -8.93 -11.89
C VAL A 78 9.69 -7.98 -13.07
N ASP A 79 10.05 -8.46 -14.27
CA ASP A 79 9.86 -7.75 -15.52
C ASP A 79 8.38 -7.74 -15.90
N LEU A 80 7.83 -6.58 -16.19
CA LEU A 80 6.41 -6.41 -16.50
C LEU A 80 6.06 -6.79 -17.93
N GLU A 81 6.98 -6.69 -18.89
CA GLU A 81 6.77 -7.05 -20.29
C GLU A 81 6.97 -8.54 -20.52
N GLN A 82 8.11 -9.08 -20.04
CA GLN A 82 8.47 -10.49 -20.21
C GLN A 82 7.87 -11.40 -19.13
N ARG A 83 7.36 -10.82 -18.04
CA ARG A 83 6.62 -11.48 -16.96
C ARG A 83 7.42 -12.61 -16.31
N HIS A 84 8.62 -12.30 -15.87
CA HIS A 84 9.49 -13.24 -15.16
C HIS A 84 10.26 -12.55 -14.04
N HIS A 85 10.72 -13.31 -13.06
CA HIS A 85 11.65 -12.84 -12.04
C HIS A 85 13.01 -12.49 -12.66
N VAL A 86 13.60 -11.35 -12.25
CA VAL A 86 14.84 -10.84 -12.86
C VAL A 86 15.99 -10.89 -11.87
N PHE A 87 15.84 -10.32 -10.68
CA PHE A 87 16.86 -10.29 -9.62
C PHE A 87 16.20 -9.95 -8.28
N ASP A 88 16.98 -10.17 -7.22
CA ASP A 88 16.68 -9.75 -5.86
C ASP A 88 17.69 -8.72 -5.38
N ILE A 89 17.24 -7.84 -4.47
CA ILE A 89 18.11 -6.97 -3.68
C ILE A 89 18.02 -7.41 -2.22
N ASP A 90 19.18 -7.73 -1.64
CA ASP A 90 19.29 -8.12 -0.23
C ASP A 90 19.32 -6.88 0.67
N LEU A 91 18.40 -6.80 1.61
CA LEU A 91 18.29 -5.73 2.61
C LEU A 91 19.00 -6.07 3.93
N ALA A 92 19.66 -7.22 4.02
CA ALA A 92 20.34 -7.60 5.27
C ALA A 92 21.29 -6.48 5.75
N PRO A 93 21.33 -6.17 7.06
CA PRO A 93 20.77 -6.94 8.16
C PRO A 93 19.28 -6.70 8.46
N TYR A 94 18.59 -5.82 7.71
CA TYR A 94 17.21 -5.43 7.96
C TYR A 94 16.24 -6.52 7.52
N ARG A 95 15.10 -6.62 8.24
CA ARG A 95 14.16 -7.73 8.14
C ARG A 95 12.72 -7.26 7.95
N ALA A 96 11.88 -8.14 7.38
CA ALA A 96 10.47 -7.95 7.14
C ALA A 96 10.18 -6.68 6.30
N PRO A 97 10.71 -6.58 5.06
CA PRO A 97 10.38 -5.47 4.18
C PRO A 97 8.88 -5.46 3.87
N HIS A 98 8.26 -4.28 3.97
CA HIS A 98 6.82 -4.15 3.82
C HIS A 98 6.41 -3.00 2.90
N GLY A 99 6.13 -1.81 3.43
CA GLY A 99 5.71 -0.64 2.67
C GLY A 99 6.82 -0.12 1.74
N LEU A 100 6.46 0.25 0.51
CA LEU A 100 7.39 0.67 -0.54
C LEU A 100 6.92 1.96 -1.19
N GLN A 101 7.84 2.90 -1.38
CA GLN A 101 7.59 4.07 -2.23
C GLN A 101 8.89 4.60 -2.84
N GLU A 102 8.88 4.95 -4.13
CA GLU A 102 10.00 5.64 -4.77
C GLU A 102 9.97 7.12 -4.37
N GLY A 103 11.10 7.62 -3.89
CA GLY A 103 11.27 9.02 -3.54
C GLY A 103 11.68 9.87 -4.74
N PRO A 104 11.57 11.21 -4.64
CA PRO A 104 11.96 12.12 -5.72
C PRO A 104 13.46 12.15 -5.99
N ASP A 105 14.28 11.62 -5.09
CA ASP A 105 15.72 11.42 -5.25
C ASP A 105 16.06 10.14 -6.04
N GLY A 106 15.05 9.39 -6.47
CA GLY A 106 15.19 8.14 -7.24
C GLY A 106 15.55 6.93 -6.39
N LEU A 107 15.62 7.07 -5.05
CA LEU A 107 15.78 5.95 -4.16
C LEU A 107 14.42 5.31 -3.85
N LEU A 108 14.43 4.01 -3.64
CA LEU A 108 13.29 3.29 -3.10
C LEU A 108 13.36 3.28 -1.57
N TYR A 109 12.31 3.73 -0.92
CA TYR A 109 12.14 3.74 0.54
C TYR A 109 11.30 2.54 0.94
N VAL A 110 11.80 1.74 1.88
CA VAL A 110 11.20 0.47 2.28
C VAL A 110 11.13 0.38 3.79
N THR A 111 9.96 0.24 4.37
CA THR A 111 9.85 -0.07 5.80
C THR A 111 10.33 -1.50 6.07
N CYS A 112 11.09 -1.69 7.14
CA CYS A 112 11.54 -3.00 7.60
C CYS A 112 11.02 -3.22 9.02
N GLU A 113 9.85 -3.86 9.14
CA GLU A 113 9.09 -3.94 10.39
C GLU A 113 9.91 -4.44 11.59
N ASN A 114 10.61 -5.55 11.41
CA ASN A 114 11.37 -6.15 12.50
C ASN A 114 12.71 -5.45 12.78
N SER A 115 12.95 -4.29 12.17
CA SER A 115 14.24 -3.60 12.29
C SER A 115 14.12 -2.13 12.69
N GLY A 116 12.89 -1.59 12.74
CA GLY A 116 12.65 -0.21 13.14
C GLY A 116 13.30 0.82 12.23
N VAL A 117 13.43 0.52 10.93
CA VAL A 117 14.07 1.38 9.94
C VAL A 117 13.24 1.53 8.68
N VAL A 118 13.50 2.61 7.96
CA VAL A 118 13.22 2.73 6.53
C VAL A 118 14.54 2.52 5.79
N ALA A 119 14.65 1.41 5.06
CA ALA A 119 15.78 1.13 4.19
C ALA A 119 15.70 1.98 2.92
N LEU A 120 16.83 2.50 2.45
CA LEU A 120 16.97 3.27 1.22
C LEU A 120 17.73 2.42 0.21
N VAL A 121 17.12 2.14 -0.93
CA VAL A 121 17.66 1.26 -1.96
C VAL A 121 17.93 2.04 -3.23
N ASP A 122 19.15 1.93 -3.72
CA ASP A 122 19.56 2.47 -5.02
C ASP A 122 19.21 1.43 -6.10
N LEU A 123 18.16 1.70 -6.86
CA LEU A 123 17.66 0.78 -7.89
C LEU A 123 18.60 0.67 -9.10
N ASP A 124 19.37 1.71 -9.40
CA ASP A 124 20.29 1.70 -10.54
C ASP A 124 21.53 0.86 -10.23
N LYS A 125 21.98 0.89 -8.97
CA LYS A 125 23.07 0.04 -8.48
C LYS A 125 22.61 -1.31 -7.97
N ARG A 126 21.31 -1.48 -7.74
CA ARG A 126 20.69 -2.69 -7.18
C ARG A 126 21.26 -3.05 -5.80
N GLU A 127 21.37 -2.06 -4.92
CA GLU A 127 21.97 -2.26 -3.60
C GLU A 127 21.23 -1.46 -2.51
N LEU A 128 21.35 -1.94 -1.27
CA LEU A 128 20.99 -1.19 -0.08
C LEU A 128 21.99 -0.03 0.09
N ALA A 129 21.51 1.20 -0.05
CA ALA A 129 22.37 2.39 0.05
C ALA A 129 22.56 2.86 1.50
N SER A 130 21.49 2.86 2.30
CA SER A 130 21.50 3.29 3.72
C SER A 130 20.18 2.93 4.38
N ALA A 131 20.00 3.30 5.66
CA ALA A 131 18.74 3.21 6.36
C ALA A 131 18.55 4.40 7.30
N ILE A 132 17.30 4.68 7.65
CA ILE A 132 16.88 5.74 8.56
C ILE A 132 16.12 5.09 9.72
N GLU A 133 16.55 5.34 10.95
CA GLU A 133 15.83 4.88 12.13
C GLU A 133 14.48 5.62 12.27
N THR A 134 13.43 4.88 12.53
CA THR A 134 12.07 5.44 12.68
C THR A 134 11.75 5.81 14.14
N GLY A 135 12.56 5.33 15.08
CA GLY A 135 12.29 5.49 16.51
C GLY A 135 11.20 4.56 17.04
N SER A 136 10.73 3.62 16.21
CA SER A 136 9.82 2.54 16.57
C SER A 136 10.47 1.20 16.24
N THR A 137 10.03 0.14 16.88
CA THR A 137 10.48 -1.23 16.57
C THR A 137 9.67 -1.85 15.45
N ASN A 138 8.54 -1.26 15.09
CA ASN A 138 7.60 -1.84 14.13
C ASN A 138 6.94 -0.79 13.23
N SER A 139 7.70 -0.27 12.27
CA SER A 139 7.18 0.64 11.25
C SER A 139 6.66 -0.16 10.05
N HIS A 140 5.36 -0.08 9.82
CA HIS A 140 4.64 -0.95 8.89
C HIS A 140 4.47 -0.31 7.50
N ARG A 141 3.65 0.73 7.37
CA ARG A 141 3.44 1.43 6.09
C ARG A 141 4.15 2.77 6.08
N LEU A 142 4.45 3.25 4.89
CA LEU A 142 5.02 4.58 4.69
C LEU A 142 4.27 5.38 3.63
N THR A 143 4.40 6.70 3.72
CA THR A 143 4.00 7.61 2.65
C THR A 143 4.94 8.81 2.59
N ILE A 144 5.33 9.21 1.38
CA ILE A 144 6.19 10.36 1.12
C ILE A 144 5.31 11.54 0.69
N ALA A 145 5.46 12.67 1.35
CA ALA A 145 4.74 13.89 0.97
C ALA A 145 5.11 14.33 -0.45
N PRO A 146 4.16 14.88 -1.21
CA PRO A 146 4.46 15.53 -2.49
C PRO A 146 5.61 16.54 -2.34
N GLY A 147 6.57 16.51 -3.25
CA GLY A 147 7.81 17.29 -3.13
C GLY A 147 8.91 16.63 -2.31
N GLY A 148 8.66 15.47 -1.71
CA GLY A 148 9.67 14.55 -1.18
C GLY A 148 10.41 14.99 0.08
N ARG A 149 9.99 16.06 0.74
CA ARG A 149 10.70 16.58 1.92
C ARG A 149 10.40 15.81 3.21
N ARG A 150 9.23 15.22 3.30
CA ARG A 150 8.77 14.48 4.48
C ARG A 150 8.33 13.09 4.08
N LEU A 151 8.70 12.14 4.92
CA LEU A 151 8.20 10.78 4.90
C LEU A 151 7.52 10.53 6.24
N TYR A 152 6.43 9.81 6.22
CA TYR A 152 5.68 9.38 7.39
C TYR A 152 5.60 7.86 7.42
N THR A 153 5.85 7.25 8.59
CA THR A 153 5.56 5.83 8.81
C THR A 153 4.53 5.69 9.93
N GLU A 154 3.53 4.87 9.75
CA GLU A 154 2.77 4.42 10.90
C GLU A 154 3.51 3.28 11.61
N ASN A 155 3.38 3.28 12.94
CA ASN A 155 4.08 2.37 13.84
C ASN A 155 3.02 1.60 14.62
N GLU A 156 2.66 0.46 14.07
CA GLU A 156 1.43 -0.26 14.40
C GLU A 156 1.31 -0.55 15.91
N GLU A 157 2.33 -1.12 16.57
CA GLU A 157 2.26 -1.42 18.00
C GLU A 157 2.55 -0.23 18.93
N ASP A 158 3.23 0.79 18.44
CA ASP A 158 3.68 1.93 19.28
C ASP A 158 2.65 3.06 19.36
N ALA A 159 1.50 2.94 18.69
CA ALA A 159 0.49 4.00 18.60
C ALA A 159 1.10 5.37 18.23
N SER A 160 1.92 5.40 17.21
CA SER A 160 2.60 6.61 16.76
C SER A 160 2.79 6.69 15.26
N ILE A 161 3.08 7.89 14.77
CA ILE A 161 3.52 8.14 13.39
C ILE A 161 4.91 8.79 13.47
N SER A 162 5.89 8.20 12.81
CA SER A 162 7.21 8.80 12.69
C SER A 162 7.25 9.79 11.54
N VAL A 163 7.81 10.96 11.77
CA VAL A 163 8.00 12.02 10.79
C VAL A 163 9.49 12.13 10.47
N ILE A 164 9.87 11.79 9.26
CA ILE A 164 11.26 11.74 8.79
C ILE A 164 11.52 12.90 7.84
N ASP A 165 12.64 13.59 8.04
CA ASP A 165 13.20 14.54 7.06
C ASP A 165 13.98 13.75 6.04
N VAL A 166 13.49 13.71 4.80
CA VAL A 166 14.07 12.92 3.72
C VAL A 166 15.46 13.44 3.31
N PRO A 167 15.67 14.76 3.04
CA PRO A 167 16.99 15.29 2.75
C PRO A 167 18.02 15.06 3.85
N GLU A 168 17.62 15.23 5.11
CA GLU A 168 18.51 15.08 6.26
C GLU A 168 18.66 13.61 6.73
N ARG A 169 17.85 12.71 6.15
CA ARG A 169 17.82 11.27 6.48
C ARG A 169 17.73 11.00 7.97
N ARG A 170 16.84 11.67 8.65
CA ARG A 170 16.67 11.52 10.11
C ARG A 170 15.23 11.67 10.57
N LEU A 171 14.92 10.99 11.65
CA LEU A 171 13.70 11.21 12.41
C LEU A 171 13.66 12.65 12.95
N VAL A 172 12.55 13.35 12.72
CA VAL A 172 12.31 14.70 13.22
C VAL A 172 11.41 14.70 14.44
N ARG A 173 10.35 13.88 14.37
CA ARG A 173 9.31 13.85 15.40
C ARG A 173 8.55 12.54 15.34
N GLN A 174 7.98 12.14 16.47
CA GLN A 174 6.89 11.16 16.51
C GLN A 174 5.60 11.87 16.93
N ILE A 175 4.51 11.57 16.23
CA ILE A 175 3.16 12.01 16.55
C ILE A 175 2.54 10.89 17.39
N ALA A 176 2.24 11.16 18.66
CA ALA A 176 1.53 10.20 19.50
C ALA A 176 0.08 10.08 19.04
N MET A 177 -0.38 8.86 18.85
CA MET A 177 -1.74 8.53 18.44
C MET A 177 -2.52 7.94 19.62
N PRO A 178 -3.86 8.08 19.64
CA PRO A 178 -4.66 7.51 20.72
C PRO A 178 -4.59 5.98 20.79
N HIS A 179 -4.50 5.32 19.63
CA HIS A 179 -4.47 3.87 19.49
C HIS A 179 -3.43 3.47 18.43
N PRO A 180 -3.04 2.18 18.38
CA PRO A 180 -2.34 1.59 17.25
C PRO A 180 -3.02 1.88 15.92
N LEU A 181 -2.26 1.91 14.84
CA LEU A 181 -2.72 2.26 13.51
C LEU A 181 -2.55 1.07 12.57
N ALA A 182 -3.40 1.00 11.54
CA ALA A 182 -3.35 -0.06 10.53
C ALA A 182 -3.02 0.44 9.12
N GLY A 183 -3.14 1.74 8.86
CA GLY A 183 -2.91 2.29 7.54
C GLY A 183 -2.66 3.79 7.55
N LEU A 184 -1.99 4.26 6.51
CA LEU A 184 -1.57 5.65 6.37
C LEU A 184 -1.68 6.09 4.91
N ALA A 185 -2.21 7.29 4.67
CA ALA A 185 -2.26 7.90 3.34
C ALA A 185 -2.09 9.41 3.42
N ILE A 186 -1.33 9.99 2.49
CA ILE A 186 -1.21 11.44 2.35
C ILE A 186 -2.06 11.94 1.19
N SER A 187 -2.70 13.10 1.36
CA SER A 187 -3.45 13.74 0.28
C SER A 187 -2.50 14.16 -0.87
N PRO A 188 -2.94 14.14 -2.14
CA PRO A 188 -2.09 14.50 -3.27
C PRO A 188 -1.54 15.93 -3.22
N ASP A 189 -2.18 16.85 -2.49
CA ASP A 189 -1.67 18.20 -2.24
C ASP A 189 -0.69 18.28 -1.05
N GLY A 190 -0.53 17.16 -0.33
CA GLY A 190 0.37 17.02 0.81
C GLY A 190 -0.10 17.73 2.10
N GLN A 191 -1.32 18.27 2.14
CA GLN A 191 -1.79 19.05 3.29
C GLN A 191 -2.33 18.17 4.41
N LEU A 192 -2.89 17.01 4.08
CA LEU A 192 -3.54 16.13 5.04
C LEU A 192 -2.93 14.72 5.02
N LEU A 193 -2.64 14.21 6.19
CA LEU A 193 -2.30 12.82 6.42
C LEU A 193 -3.51 12.15 7.05
N VAL A 194 -3.90 10.99 6.54
CA VAL A 194 -4.98 10.17 7.09
C VAL A 194 -4.38 8.92 7.69
N ALA A 195 -4.71 8.64 8.94
CA ALA A 195 -4.32 7.43 9.65
C ALA A 195 -5.57 6.61 10.04
N VAL A 196 -5.48 5.31 9.87
CA VAL A 196 -6.56 4.36 10.17
C VAL A 196 -6.35 3.83 11.58
N ASP A 197 -7.36 3.95 12.42
CA ASP A 197 -7.36 3.39 13.78
C ASP A 197 -7.58 1.87 13.72
N ASP A 198 -6.70 1.08 14.38
CA ASP A 198 -6.81 -0.38 14.43
C ASP A 198 -7.78 -0.89 15.52
N GLN A 199 -8.23 -0.03 16.44
CA GLN A 199 -9.11 -0.42 17.54
C GLN A 199 -10.56 0.05 17.35
N GLU A 200 -10.76 1.13 16.62
CA GLU A 200 -12.09 1.71 16.38
C GLU A 200 -12.32 1.93 14.88
N PRO A 201 -13.57 1.86 14.38
CA PRO A 201 -13.89 2.18 12.98
C PRO A 201 -13.82 3.71 12.76
N THR A 202 -12.62 4.26 12.88
CA THR A 202 -12.35 5.70 12.89
C THR A 202 -11.10 6.02 12.06
N LEU A 203 -11.10 7.17 11.42
CA LEU A 203 -9.92 7.77 10.80
C LEU A 203 -9.49 9.01 11.60
N PHE A 204 -8.18 9.19 11.71
CA PHE A 204 -7.57 10.44 12.15
C PHE A 204 -7.12 11.24 10.92
N VAL A 205 -7.54 12.49 10.82
CA VAL A 205 -7.04 13.43 9.82
C VAL A 205 -6.09 14.38 10.52
N ILE A 206 -4.87 14.44 10.02
CA ILE A 206 -3.75 15.18 10.60
C ILE A 206 -3.32 16.23 9.61
N GLU A 207 -3.18 17.47 10.03
CA GLU A 207 -2.61 18.53 9.22
C GLU A 207 -1.09 18.39 9.17
N THR A 208 -0.50 18.31 7.98
CA THR A 208 0.94 18.04 7.83
C THR A 208 1.82 19.24 8.25
N ALA A 209 1.28 20.46 8.21
CA ALA A 209 2.00 21.67 8.60
C ALA A 209 2.21 21.76 10.12
N THR A 210 1.21 21.39 10.91
CA THR A 210 1.21 21.47 12.38
C THR A 210 1.51 20.14 13.04
N LEU A 211 1.26 19.03 12.32
CA LEU A 211 1.30 17.65 12.81
C LEU A 211 0.26 17.38 13.92
N GLU A 212 -0.87 18.08 13.86
CA GLU A 212 -1.97 17.95 14.82
C GLU A 212 -3.15 17.20 14.21
N ILE A 213 -3.86 16.41 15.02
CA ILE A 213 -5.10 15.76 14.63
C ILE A 213 -6.18 16.86 14.54
N VAL A 214 -6.60 17.18 13.32
CA VAL A 214 -7.63 18.20 13.06
C VAL A 214 -9.04 17.61 12.95
N LYS A 215 -9.14 16.29 12.76
CA LYS A 215 -10.44 15.63 12.69
C LYS A 215 -10.33 14.16 13.11
N ARG A 216 -11.36 13.68 13.82
CA ARG A 216 -11.67 12.25 13.99
C ARG A 216 -12.93 11.97 13.18
N LEU A 217 -12.87 11.00 12.30
CA LEU A 217 -13.95 10.67 11.38
C LEU A 217 -14.41 9.23 11.61
N PRO A 218 -15.52 9.01 12.32
CA PRO A 218 -16.14 7.68 12.41
C PRO A 218 -16.54 7.19 11.00
N LEU A 219 -16.38 5.88 10.77
CA LEU A 219 -16.77 5.26 9.51
C LEU A 219 -18.24 4.83 9.56
N ASP A 220 -19.04 5.34 8.63
CA ASP A 220 -20.46 5.05 8.56
C ASP A 220 -20.72 3.60 8.15
N ARG A 221 -21.53 2.88 8.95
CA ARG A 221 -21.92 1.49 8.70
C ARG A 221 -20.75 0.49 8.65
N VAL A 222 -19.67 0.81 9.32
CA VAL A 222 -18.51 -0.06 9.49
C VAL A 222 -18.41 -0.42 10.97
N PRO A 223 -18.77 -1.65 11.38
CA PRO A 223 -18.83 -2.03 12.80
C PRO A 223 -17.45 -2.38 13.40
N GLU A 224 -16.48 -2.70 12.56
CA GLU A 224 -15.15 -3.13 13.00
C GLU A 224 -14.07 -2.16 12.47
N PRO A 225 -12.89 -2.10 13.08
CA PRO A 225 -11.78 -1.28 12.63
C PRO A 225 -11.45 -1.48 11.14
N ALA A 226 -10.96 -0.42 10.52
CA ALA A 226 -10.51 -0.44 9.14
C ALA A 226 -9.04 -0.89 9.04
N GLN A 227 -8.54 -1.11 7.82
CA GLN A 227 -7.20 -1.62 7.57
C GLN A 227 -6.35 -0.67 6.73
N ILE A 228 -6.85 -0.21 5.61
CA ILE A 228 -6.08 0.59 4.65
C ILE A 228 -6.83 1.85 4.29
N ALA A 229 -6.08 2.92 4.07
CA ALA A 229 -6.54 4.14 3.44
C ALA A 229 -5.71 4.42 2.17
N ARG A 230 -6.38 4.80 1.08
CA ARG A 230 -5.72 5.15 -0.19
C ARG A 230 -6.48 6.24 -0.93
N TYR A 231 -5.80 7.33 -1.25
CA TYR A 231 -6.38 8.38 -2.10
C TYR A 231 -6.48 7.94 -3.56
N SER A 232 -7.53 8.41 -4.24
CA SER A 232 -7.56 8.40 -5.71
C SER A 232 -6.47 9.32 -6.25
N PRO A 233 -5.93 9.07 -7.47
CA PRO A 233 -4.87 9.90 -8.05
C PRO A 233 -5.20 11.38 -8.17
N ASP A 234 -6.47 11.72 -8.35
CA ASP A 234 -6.97 13.10 -8.41
C ASP A 234 -7.25 13.71 -7.02
N GLY A 235 -7.13 12.93 -5.95
CA GLY A 235 -7.38 13.34 -4.58
C GLY A 235 -8.85 13.57 -4.22
N LEU A 236 -9.79 13.30 -5.12
CA LEU A 236 -11.21 13.55 -4.89
C LEU A 236 -11.88 12.50 -4.00
N LEU A 237 -11.30 11.31 -3.93
CA LEU A 237 -11.81 10.19 -3.15
C LEU A 237 -10.71 9.58 -2.28
N LEU A 238 -11.11 9.10 -1.12
CA LEU A 238 -10.33 8.23 -0.25
C LEU A 238 -11.04 6.88 -0.17
N LEU A 239 -10.35 5.81 -0.56
CA LEU A 239 -10.75 4.44 -0.24
C LEU A 239 -10.34 4.12 1.18
N VAL A 240 -11.23 3.46 1.92
CA VAL A 240 -10.91 2.81 3.20
C VAL A 240 -11.43 1.39 3.14
N THR A 241 -10.57 0.40 3.36
CA THR A 241 -10.97 -1.01 3.45
C THR A 241 -11.13 -1.42 4.90
N SER A 242 -12.14 -2.23 5.19
CA SER A 242 -12.36 -2.80 6.52
C SER A 242 -12.41 -4.31 6.42
N MET A 243 -11.29 -4.94 6.79
CA MET A 243 -11.05 -6.38 6.63
C MET A 243 -12.12 -7.22 7.35
N ARG A 244 -12.43 -6.90 8.60
CA ARG A 244 -13.38 -7.66 9.42
C ARG A 244 -14.85 -7.37 9.05
N SER A 245 -15.14 -6.15 8.57
CA SER A 245 -16.49 -5.76 8.13
C SER A 245 -16.80 -6.17 6.69
N HIS A 246 -15.79 -6.61 5.92
CA HIS A 246 -15.93 -6.95 4.50
C HIS A 246 -16.48 -5.79 3.65
N THR A 247 -15.99 -4.58 3.91
CA THR A 247 -16.46 -3.37 3.27
C THR A 247 -15.33 -2.54 2.65
N ALA A 248 -15.69 -1.80 1.61
CA ALA A 248 -14.91 -0.71 1.06
C ALA A 248 -15.72 0.58 1.21
N THR A 249 -15.17 1.57 1.89
CA THR A 249 -15.79 2.87 2.10
C THR A 249 -15.10 3.90 1.22
N LEU A 250 -15.88 4.62 0.42
CA LEU A 250 -15.46 5.76 -0.37
C LEU A 250 -15.82 7.04 0.35
N ILE A 251 -14.84 7.88 0.62
CA ILE A 251 -14.99 9.15 1.35
C ILE A 251 -14.59 10.28 0.40
N ASP A 252 -15.35 11.35 0.34
CA ASP A 252 -15.00 12.53 -0.47
C ASP A 252 -13.84 13.33 0.18
N ALA A 253 -13.14 14.14 -0.62
CA ALA A 253 -12.03 14.96 -0.16
C ALA A 253 -12.40 15.97 0.96
N SER A 254 -13.69 16.27 1.14
CA SER A 254 -14.17 17.14 2.21
C SER A 254 -14.44 16.40 3.51
N PHE A 255 -14.35 15.07 3.51
CA PHE A 255 -14.69 14.19 4.64
C PHE A 255 -16.13 14.39 5.17
N ARG A 256 -17.07 14.70 4.28
CA ARG A 256 -18.49 14.94 4.62
C ARG A 256 -19.40 13.82 4.14
N HIS A 257 -19.05 13.17 3.05
CA HIS A 257 -19.86 12.12 2.45
C HIS A 257 -19.10 10.81 2.40
N GLN A 258 -19.74 9.78 2.90
CA GLN A 258 -19.22 8.41 2.90
C GLN A 258 -20.20 7.50 2.16
N THR A 259 -19.67 6.55 1.41
CA THR A 259 -20.43 5.48 0.78
C THR A 259 -19.75 4.15 1.12
N THR A 260 -20.35 3.37 1.98
CA THR A 260 -19.87 2.06 2.39
C THR A 260 -20.53 0.97 1.55
N LEU A 261 -19.72 0.15 0.90
CA LEU A 261 -20.11 -0.94 0.01
C LEU A 261 -19.63 -2.27 0.56
N ALA A 262 -20.52 -3.26 0.56
CA ALA A 262 -20.11 -4.63 0.80
C ALA A 262 -19.29 -5.16 -0.38
N VAL A 263 -18.14 -5.78 -0.09
CA VAL A 263 -17.25 -6.41 -1.07
C VAL A 263 -16.96 -7.85 -0.66
N GLY A 264 -15.94 -8.48 -1.23
CA GLY A 264 -15.52 -9.82 -0.82
C GLY A 264 -14.96 -9.87 0.60
N ARG A 265 -14.65 -11.07 1.08
CA ARG A 265 -14.12 -11.27 2.42
C ARG A 265 -12.72 -10.69 2.56
N GLN A 266 -12.45 -10.05 3.68
CA GLN A 266 -11.15 -9.49 4.03
C GLN A 266 -10.56 -8.59 2.92
N PRO A 267 -11.23 -7.47 2.58
CA PRO A 267 -10.66 -6.51 1.64
C PRO A 267 -9.39 -5.89 2.25
N MET A 268 -8.28 -6.00 1.53
CA MET A 268 -6.97 -5.54 1.98
C MET A 268 -6.59 -4.23 1.30
N ASP A 269 -6.40 -4.21 0.01
CA ASP A 269 -5.97 -3.02 -0.72
C ASP A 269 -6.83 -2.78 -1.96
N GLY A 270 -6.59 -1.65 -2.64
CA GLY A 270 -7.28 -1.33 -3.87
C GLY A 270 -6.54 -0.33 -4.73
N THR A 271 -6.83 -0.35 -6.02
CA THR A 271 -6.26 0.58 -7.00
C THR A 271 -7.33 1.23 -7.83
N PHE A 272 -7.15 2.53 -8.08
CA PHE A 272 -8.05 3.31 -8.94
C PHE A 272 -7.57 3.27 -10.39
N ARG A 273 -8.52 3.12 -11.30
CA ARG A 273 -8.26 3.25 -12.74
C ARG A 273 -9.49 3.84 -13.43
N GLU A 274 -9.34 5.01 -14.03
CA GLU A 274 -10.45 5.75 -14.67
C GLU A 274 -11.62 5.95 -13.68
N ASP A 275 -12.82 5.51 -14.04
CA ASP A 275 -14.03 5.57 -13.23
C ASP A 275 -14.29 4.29 -12.40
N LYS A 276 -13.26 3.50 -12.15
CA LYS A 276 -13.33 2.24 -11.42
C LYS A 276 -12.34 2.17 -10.27
N LEU A 277 -12.73 1.46 -9.24
CA LEU A 277 -11.88 1.04 -8.14
C LEU A 277 -11.85 -0.48 -8.07
N PHE A 278 -10.66 -1.05 -8.02
CA PHE A 278 -10.42 -2.48 -7.90
C PHE A 278 -9.99 -2.76 -6.46
N VAL A 279 -10.72 -3.60 -5.75
CA VAL A 279 -10.48 -3.94 -4.34
C VAL A 279 -10.09 -5.41 -4.23
N ALA A 280 -8.88 -5.67 -3.73
CA ALA A 280 -8.40 -7.03 -3.45
C ALA A 280 -9.03 -7.56 -2.17
N CYS A 281 -9.67 -8.72 -2.25
CA CYS A 281 -10.36 -9.39 -1.16
C CYS A 281 -9.64 -10.70 -0.83
N GLN A 282 -8.73 -10.64 0.15
CA GLN A 282 -7.83 -11.74 0.50
C GLN A 282 -8.58 -12.99 0.95
N GLY A 283 -9.65 -12.84 1.73
CA GLY A 283 -10.36 -13.96 2.35
C GLY A 283 -11.12 -14.87 1.39
N ASP A 284 -11.32 -14.45 0.13
CA ASP A 284 -11.93 -15.28 -0.92
C ASP A 284 -11.17 -15.27 -2.24
N GLY A 285 -9.97 -14.68 -2.27
CA GLY A 285 -9.09 -14.67 -3.43
C GLY A 285 -9.71 -13.99 -4.65
N THR A 286 -10.49 -12.91 -4.44
CA THR A 286 -11.17 -12.20 -5.51
C THR A 286 -10.79 -10.72 -5.56
N ILE A 287 -10.96 -10.11 -6.73
CA ILE A 287 -10.92 -8.66 -6.89
C ILE A 287 -12.33 -8.20 -7.24
N HIS A 288 -12.84 -7.21 -6.49
CA HIS A 288 -14.12 -6.58 -6.72
C HIS A 288 -13.93 -5.24 -7.42
N ILE A 289 -14.72 -4.99 -8.48
CA ILE A 289 -14.70 -3.74 -9.23
C ILE A 289 -15.90 -2.90 -8.77
N ILE A 290 -15.61 -1.71 -8.27
CA ILE A 290 -16.60 -0.71 -7.91
C ILE A 290 -16.65 0.33 -9.04
N ASP A 291 -17.83 0.56 -9.59
CA ASP A 291 -18.12 1.71 -10.45
C ASP A 291 -18.21 2.96 -9.57
N LEU A 292 -17.32 3.91 -9.80
CA LEU A 292 -17.22 5.12 -8.97
C LEU A 292 -18.37 6.12 -9.21
N ARG A 293 -19.00 6.08 -10.39
CA ARG A 293 -20.17 6.94 -10.70
C ARG A 293 -21.44 6.38 -10.10
N ALA A 294 -21.66 5.09 -10.28
CA ALA A 294 -22.84 4.40 -9.77
C ALA A 294 -22.75 4.08 -8.26
N ARG A 295 -21.54 4.16 -7.67
CA ARG A 295 -21.27 3.79 -6.27
C ARG A 295 -21.77 2.38 -5.93
N GLN A 296 -21.43 1.41 -6.76
CA GLN A 296 -21.82 0.01 -6.58
C GLN A 296 -20.75 -0.95 -7.11
N VAL A 297 -20.74 -2.16 -6.55
CA VAL A 297 -19.93 -3.26 -7.11
C VAL A 297 -20.53 -3.67 -8.44
N SER A 298 -19.75 -3.55 -9.51
CA SER A 298 -20.17 -3.84 -10.88
C SER A 298 -19.75 -5.23 -11.35
N GLN A 299 -18.63 -5.73 -10.86
CA GLN A 299 -18.05 -7.00 -11.30
C GLN A 299 -17.13 -7.56 -10.20
N ARG A 300 -16.84 -8.86 -10.28
CA ARG A 300 -15.77 -9.52 -9.51
C ARG A 300 -15.12 -10.61 -10.35
N PHE A 301 -13.85 -10.91 -10.04
CA PHE A 301 -13.12 -12.00 -10.67
C PHE A 301 -12.13 -12.64 -9.70
N ALA A 302 -11.69 -13.87 -9.98
CA ALA A 302 -10.73 -14.59 -9.16
C ALA A 302 -9.30 -14.07 -9.40
N ALA A 303 -8.51 -13.97 -8.33
CA ALA A 303 -7.11 -13.57 -8.33
C ALA A 303 -6.31 -14.37 -7.28
N GLY A 304 -6.13 -15.66 -7.52
CA GLY A 304 -5.45 -16.55 -6.59
C GLY A 304 -6.36 -17.08 -5.47
N ILE A 305 -5.78 -17.37 -4.32
CA ILE A 305 -6.48 -17.85 -3.11
C ILE A 305 -6.48 -16.82 -1.97
N GLY A 306 -5.67 -15.76 -2.09
CA GLY A 306 -5.56 -14.72 -1.09
C GLY A 306 -4.87 -13.47 -1.61
N CYS A 307 -5.47 -12.86 -2.65
CA CYS A 307 -4.99 -11.62 -3.26
C CYS A 307 -5.00 -10.48 -2.24
N GLU A 308 -3.86 -9.81 -2.05
CA GLU A 308 -3.70 -8.74 -1.07
C GLU A 308 -3.52 -7.37 -1.72
N THR A 309 -2.67 -7.26 -2.70
CA THR A 309 -2.40 -5.99 -3.39
C THR A 309 -2.38 -6.16 -4.89
N LEU A 310 -2.59 -5.08 -5.63
CA LEU A 310 -2.67 -5.08 -7.09
C LEU A 310 -2.28 -3.73 -7.69
N ALA A 311 -1.76 -3.74 -8.90
CA ALA A 311 -1.46 -2.53 -9.65
C ALA A 311 -1.66 -2.73 -11.16
N PHE A 312 -2.03 -1.66 -11.85
CA PHE A 312 -1.97 -1.59 -13.32
C PHE A 312 -0.60 -1.07 -13.77
N PHE A 313 -0.13 -1.54 -14.93
CA PHE A 313 1.13 -1.13 -15.54
C PHE A 313 1.03 -0.98 -17.05
#